data_5bf84430d8177480e3ad9741d0c6435b
#
_entry.id   5bf84430d8177480e3ad9741d0c6435b
#
_cell.length_a   1.000
_cell.length_b   1.000
_cell.length_c   1.000
_cell.angle_alpha   90.00
_cell.angle_beta   90.00
_cell.angle_gamma   90.00
#
_symmetry.space_group_name_H-M   'P 1'
#
loop_
_entity.id
_entity.type
_entity.pdbx_description
1 polymer ?
#
loop_
_entity_poly.entity_id
_entity_poly.type
_entity_poly.pdbx_seq_one_letter_code
_entity_poly.pdbx_strand_id
1 'polypeptide(L)'
;MRLLASFLLLLCLTLSCNVRQGSHSEESLFSDTIRYARGFTVHRFDDYTAVEVRDPWDSTRLLQRYLLIDRDRPIPGNLPKGTVVQVPAQNIVVYTSVHAAIIEQLGETERIIGVCEPRYMDTPSIQEGLKAGRIADMGEATAPNVELMID
;
A
#
# COMPACT_ATOMS: atom_id res chain seq x y z
N MET A 1 16.78 22.17 60.69
CA MET A 1 16.24 20.90 60.15
C MET A 1 14.95 21.09 59.30
N ARG A 2 13.99 21.90 59.72
CA ARG A 2 12.73 22.09 58.96
C ARG A 2 12.91 22.78 57.59
N LEU A 3 13.81 23.73 57.45
CA LEU A 3 14.09 24.44 56.19
C LEU A 3 14.80 23.55 55.15
N LEU A 4 15.67 22.64 55.58
CA LEU A 4 16.36 21.69 54.70
C LEU A 4 15.39 20.62 54.14
N ALA A 5 14.43 20.16 54.93
CA ALA A 5 13.39 19.24 54.51
C ALA A 5 12.44 19.87 53.48
N SER A 6 12.08 21.16 53.66
CA SER A 6 11.26 21.90 52.68
C SER A 6 11.98 22.13 51.36
N PHE A 7 13.29 22.39 51.39
CA PHE A 7 14.08 22.58 50.16
C PHE A 7 14.24 21.25 49.39
N LEU A 8 14.41 20.14 50.10
CA LEU A 8 14.49 18.81 49.49
C LEU A 8 13.15 18.37 48.86
N LEU A 9 12.03 18.74 49.49
CA LEU A 9 10.70 18.45 48.96
C LEU A 9 10.39 19.26 47.68
N LEU A 10 10.85 20.52 47.62
CA LEU A 10 10.69 21.40 46.46
C LEU A 10 11.55 20.92 45.26
N LEU A 11 12.74 20.36 45.52
CA LEU A 11 13.63 19.83 44.51
C LEU A 11 13.09 18.54 43.85
N CYS A 12 12.34 17.72 44.59
CA CYS A 12 11.72 16.51 44.04
C CYS A 12 10.55 16.82 43.11
N LEU A 13 9.91 17.97 43.20
CA LEU A 13 8.81 18.39 42.34
C LEU A 13 9.24 18.86 40.95
N THR A 14 10.53 19.19 40.77
CA THR A 14 11.06 19.65 39.47
C THR A 14 11.59 18.51 38.60
N LEU A 15 11.72 17.29 39.13
CA LEU A 15 12.20 16.09 38.41
C LEU A 15 11.06 15.25 37.83
N SER A 16 9.84 15.81 37.71
CA SER A 16 8.81 15.21 36.89
C SER A 16 9.24 15.34 35.42
N CYS A 17 10.18 14.49 35.00
CA CYS A 17 10.42 14.24 33.60
C CYS A 17 9.09 13.80 32.98
N ASN A 18 8.47 14.73 32.30
CA ASN A 18 7.42 14.47 31.37
C ASN A 18 8.03 13.59 30.27
N VAL A 19 8.02 12.27 30.45
CA VAL A 19 8.22 11.33 29.37
C VAL A 19 7.00 11.56 28.47
N ARG A 20 7.13 12.52 27.56
CA ARG A 20 6.32 12.57 26.37
C ARG A 20 6.56 11.23 25.71
N GLN A 21 5.67 10.30 25.94
CA GLN A 21 5.42 9.22 25.00
C GLN A 21 5.18 9.92 23.68
N GLY A 22 6.23 9.98 22.86
CA GLY A 22 6.13 10.43 21.50
C GLY A 22 5.18 9.47 20.81
N SER A 23 3.91 9.82 20.75
CA SER A 23 3.11 9.47 19.60
C SER A 23 3.86 10.13 18.45
N HIS A 24 4.70 9.37 17.77
CA HIS A 24 5.09 9.70 16.42
C HIS A 24 3.78 9.71 15.62
N SER A 25 3.12 10.85 15.62
CA SER A 25 2.27 11.22 14.52
C SER A 25 3.27 11.36 13.37
N GLU A 26 3.40 10.30 12.57
CA GLU A 26 4.12 10.36 11.31
C GLU A 26 3.41 11.45 10.50
N GLU A 27 3.98 12.65 10.54
CA GLU A 27 3.49 13.78 9.77
C GLU A 27 3.84 13.46 8.32
N SER A 28 2.82 13.27 7.48
CA SER A 28 3.04 13.01 6.07
C SER A 28 3.78 14.19 5.45
N LEU A 29 4.91 13.95 4.78
CA LEU A 29 5.72 14.97 4.11
C LEU A 29 4.90 15.70 3.04
N PHE A 30 3.99 15.01 2.37
CA PHE A 30 3.06 15.54 1.40
C PHE A 30 1.75 14.75 1.42
N SER A 31 0.63 15.47 1.46
CA SER A 31 -0.67 14.95 1.05
C SER A 31 -0.87 15.38 -0.40
N ASP A 32 -0.70 14.46 -1.35
CA ASP A 32 -1.02 14.75 -2.75
C ASP A 32 -2.52 15.04 -2.86
N THR A 33 -2.85 16.29 -3.13
CA THR A 33 -4.24 16.69 -3.41
C THR A 33 -4.63 16.13 -4.77
N ILE A 34 -5.25 14.96 -4.77
CA ILE A 34 -5.79 14.35 -5.99
C ILE A 34 -6.95 15.23 -6.46
N ARG A 35 -6.76 15.90 -7.58
CA ARG A 35 -7.63 16.98 -8.02
C ARG A 35 -9.05 16.52 -8.36
N TYR A 36 -9.22 15.31 -8.85
CA TYR A 36 -10.49 14.80 -9.37
C TYR A 36 -11.02 13.58 -8.59
N ALA A 37 -10.16 12.67 -8.16
CA ALA A 37 -10.58 11.49 -7.45
C ALA A 37 -10.87 11.80 -5.98
N ARG A 38 -12.04 11.38 -5.48
CA ARG A 38 -12.48 11.59 -4.09
C ARG A 38 -12.52 10.29 -3.28
N GLY A 39 -12.41 9.14 -3.97
CA GLY A 39 -12.52 7.82 -3.35
C GLY A 39 -11.24 7.37 -2.65
N PHE A 40 -10.12 8.05 -2.81
CA PHE A 40 -8.86 7.70 -2.16
C PHE A 40 -7.99 8.93 -1.90
N THR A 41 -7.03 8.76 -0.99
CA THR A 41 -6.00 9.75 -0.65
C THR A 41 -4.62 9.11 -0.73
N VAL A 42 -3.60 9.92 -1.01
CA VAL A 42 -2.19 9.50 -1.04
C VAL A 42 -1.41 10.35 -0.06
N HIS A 43 -0.71 9.71 0.86
CA HIS A 43 0.15 10.35 1.86
C HIS A 43 1.57 9.81 1.71
N ARG A 44 2.55 10.69 1.51
CA ARG A 44 3.96 10.32 1.36
C ARG A 44 4.69 10.52 2.67
N PHE A 45 5.40 9.50 3.09
CA PHE A 45 6.29 9.48 4.24
C PHE A 45 7.71 9.18 3.76
N ASP A 46 8.69 9.31 4.64
CA ASP A 46 10.11 9.07 4.30
C ASP A 46 10.37 7.64 3.80
N ASP A 47 9.70 6.66 4.40
CA ASP A 47 9.98 5.24 4.18
C ASP A 47 8.90 4.51 3.39
N TYR A 48 7.73 5.11 3.22
CA TYR A 48 6.61 4.50 2.49
C TYR A 48 5.62 5.55 1.98
N THR A 49 4.75 5.13 1.09
CA THR A 49 3.58 5.90 0.67
C THR A 49 2.31 5.16 1.08
N ALA A 50 1.42 5.83 1.82
CA ALA A 50 0.11 5.28 2.15
C ALA A 50 -0.92 5.69 1.12
N VAL A 51 -1.66 4.71 0.60
CA VAL A 51 -2.84 4.93 -0.24
C VAL A 51 -4.05 4.44 0.54
N GLU A 52 -4.95 5.36 0.88
CA GLU A 52 -6.15 5.07 1.65
C GLU A 52 -7.37 5.13 0.74
N VAL A 53 -8.08 4.02 0.64
CA VAL A 53 -9.31 3.89 -0.16
C VAL A 53 -10.50 4.00 0.78
N ARG A 54 -11.40 4.94 0.49
CA ARG A 54 -12.62 5.16 1.26
C ARG A 54 -13.71 4.17 0.85
N ASP A 55 -14.56 3.82 1.80
CA ASP A 55 -15.74 3.02 1.51
C ASP A 55 -16.69 3.84 0.62
N PRO A 56 -17.08 3.33 -0.57
CA PRO A 56 -17.94 4.06 -1.50
C PRO A 56 -19.37 4.26 -0.97
N TRP A 57 -19.81 3.45 0.00
CA TRP A 57 -21.14 3.55 0.61
C TRP A 57 -21.12 4.36 1.92
N ASP A 58 -19.95 4.45 2.57
CA ASP A 58 -19.76 5.22 3.79
C ASP A 58 -18.40 5.91 3.76
N SER A 59 -18.37 7.14 3.27
CA SER A 59 -17.14 7.92 3.10
C SER A 59 -16.40 8.25 4.41
N THR A 60 -17.03 8.00 5.58
CA THR A 60 -16.38 8.15 6.89
C THR A 60 -15.53 6.93 7.26
N ARG A 61 -15.71 5.82 6.54
CA ARG A 61 -14.98 4.56 6.74
C ARG A 61 -13.85 4.41 5.76
N LEU A 62 -12.75 3.86 6.28
CA LEU A 62 -11.66 3.38 5.45
C LEU A 62 -11.98 1.94 5.00
N LEU A 63 -12.06 1.74 3.69
CA LEU A 63 -12.23 0.41 3.10
C LEU A 63 -10.92 -0.37 3.15
N GLN A 64 -9.82 0.26 2.69
CA GLN A 64 -8.52 -0.37 2.60
C GLN A 64 -7.38 0.66 2.69
N ARG A 65 -6.25 0.25 3.26
CA ARG A 65 -5.00 1.00 3.24
C ARG A 65 -3.91 0.14 2.64
N TYR A 66 -3.24 0.68 1.62
CA TYR A 66 -2.04 0.10 1.03
C TYR A 66 -0.83 0.90 1.47
N LEU A 67 0.24 0.20 1.84
CA LEU A 67 1.52 0.77 2.23
C LEU A 67 2.53 0.40 1.14
N LEU A 68 2.81 1.36 0.27
CA LEU A 68 3.71 1.17 -0.86
C LEU A 68 5.14 1.43 -0.40
N ILE A 69 5.98 0.41 -0.46
CA ILE A 69 7.38 0.44 -0.04
C ILE A 69 8.25 0.14 -1.25
N ASP A 70 9.27 0.95 -1.45
CA ASP A 70 10.25 0.70 -2.51
C ASP A 70 10.88 -0.69 -2.31
N ARG A 71 10.93 -1.47 -3.37
CA ARG A 71 11.44 -2.85 -3.36
C ARG A 71 12.90 -2.93 -2.91
N ASP A 72 13.67 -1.90 -3.18
CA ASP A 72 15.09 -1.83 -2.83
C ASP A 72 15.33 -1.36 -1.39
N ARG A 73 14.26 -1.06 -0.64
CA ARG A 73 14.32 -0.63 0.76
C ARG A 73 13.82 -1.71 1.72
N PRO A 74 14.38 -1.78 2.93
CA PRO A 74 13.86 -2.68 3.96
C PRO A 74 12.45 -2.25 4.38
N ILE A 75 11.61 -3.23 4.71
CA ILE A 75 10.27 -2.97 5.25
C ILE A 75 10.40 -2.41 6.66
N PRO A 76 9.90 -1.19 6.96
CA PRO A 76 9.95 -0.61 8.30
C PRO A 76 9.18 -1.46 9.33
N GLY A 77 9.73 -1.58 10.54
CA GLY A 77 9.12 -2.41 11.60
C GLY A 77 7.90 -1.79 12.30
N ASN A 78 7.68 -0.46 12.10
CA ASN A 78 6.66 0.33 12.81
C ASN A 78 5.54 0.82 11.87
N LEU A 79 5.23 0.08 10.84
CA LEU A 79 4.18 0.46 9.88
C LEU A 79 2.79 0.48 10.52
N PRO A 80 1.92 1.42 10.11
CA PRO A 80 0.53 1.40 10.52
C PRO A 80 -0.19 0.17 9.93
N LYS A 81 -1.38 -0.12 10.44
CA LYS A 81 -2.19 -1.24 9.90
C LYS A 81 -2.55 -0.99 8.43
N GLY A 82 -2.24 -1.94 7.56
CA GLY A 82 -2.49 -1.88 6.12
C GLY A 82 -1.89 -3.06 5.39
N THR A 83 -2.13 -3.13 4.09
CA THR A 83 -1.52 -4.12 3.20
C THR A 83 -0.21 -3.57 2.65
N VAL A 84 0.90 -4.22 2.96
CA VAL A 84 2.21 -3.85 2.42
C VAL A 84 2.31 -4.32 0.97
N VAL A 85 2.72 -3.40 0.09
CA VAL A 85 2.98 -3.67 -1.32
C VAL A 85 4.35 -3.14 -1.69
N GLN A 86 5.24 -4.02 -2.11
CA GLN A 86 6.55 -3.61 -2.63
C GLN A 86 6.42 -3.10 -4.06
N VAL A 87 6.94 -1.90 -4.30
CA VAL A 87 6.85 -1.23 -5.60
C VAL A 87 8.25 -1.00 -6.20
N PRO A 88 8.37 -1.05 -7.55
CA PRO A 88 7.35 -1.39 -8.52
C PRO A 88 6.88 -2.86 -8.38
N ALA A 89 5.59 -3.12 -8.64
CA ALA A 89 5.08 -4.49 -8.71
C ALA A 89 5.76 -5.22 -9.87
N GLN A 90 6.22 -6.45 -9.64
CA GLN A 90 6.93 -7.23 -10.66
C GLN A 90 6.05 -8.28 -11.32
N ASN A 91 5.19 -8.90 -10.54
CA ASN A 91 4.30 -9.96 -10.99
C ASN A 91 2.86 -9.51 -10.81
N ILE A 92 2.13 -9.38 -11.90
CA ILE A 92 0.75 -8.90 -11.91
C ILE A 92 -0.13 -9.96 -12.53
N VAL A 93 -1.20 -10.33 -11.83
CA VAL A 93 -2.30 -11.13 -12.37
C VAL A 93 -3.48 -10.20 -12.62
N VAL A 94 -4.02 -10.22 -13.82
CA VAL A 94 -5.16 -9.37 -14.19
C VAL A 94 -6.42 -10.20 -14.38
N TYR A 95 -7.51 -9.70 -13.81
CA TYR A 95 -8.81 -10.39 -13.83
C TYR A 95 -9.71 -9.97 -14.97
N THR A 96 -9.48 -8.79 -15.56
CA THR A 96 -10.35 -8.25 -16.61
C THR A 96 -9.53 -7.54 -17.69
N SER A 97 -10.07 -7.47 -18.91
CA SER A 97 -9.47 -6.73 -20.02
C SER A 97 -9.29 -5.24 -19.72
N VAL A 98 -10.15 -4.67 -18.86
CA VAL A 98 -10.03 -3.26 -18.44
C VAL A 98 -8.74 -3.02 -17.66
N HIS A 99 -8.40 -3.91 -16.73
CA HIS A 99 -7.13 -3.82 -15.98
C HIS A 99 -5.93 -4.00 -16.90
N ALA A 100 -6.01 -4.94 -17.84
CA ALA A 100 -4.98 -5.17 -18.84
C ALA A 100 -4.72 -3.92 -19.69
N ALA A 101 -5.77 -3.27 -20.18
CA ALA A 101 -5.68 -2.04 -20.97
C ALA A 101 -5.05 -0.88 -20.19
N ILE A 102 -5.36 -0.74 -18.89
CA ILE A 102 -4.74 0.29 -18.04
C ILE A 102 -3.24 0.04 -17.90
N ILE A 103 -2.83 -1.21 -17.64
CA ILE A 103 -1.42 -1.59 -17.50
C ILE A 103 -0.67 -1.40 -18.83
N GLU A 104 -1.31 -1.68 -19.96
CA GLU A 104 -0.76 -1.42 -21.29
C GLU A 104 -0.52 0.07 -21.51
N GLN A 105 -1.48 0.94 -21.15
CA GLN A 105 -1.32 2.40 -21.25
C GLN A 105 -0.18 2.93 -20.37
N LEU A 106 0.14 2.23 -19.27
CA LEU A 106 1.28 2.54 -18.41
C LEU A 106 2.60 2.01 -18.97
N GLY A 107 2.58 1.21 -20.05
CA GLY A 107 3.77 0.60 -20.63
C GLY A 107 4.33 -0.59 -19.84
N GLU A 108 3.52 -1.20 -18.94
CA GLU A 108 3.98 -2.19 -17.97
C GLU A 108 3.43 -3.60 -18.24
N THR A 109 3.05 -3.92 -19.48
CA THR A 109 2.51 -5.24 -19.87
C THR A 109 3.47 -6.41 -19.62
N GLU A 110 4.76 -6.15 -19.64
CA GLU A 110 5.79 -7.16 -19.35
C GLU A 110 5.71 -7.70 -17.92
N ARG A 111 5.06 -6.96 -17.00
CA ARG A 111 4.85 -7.37 -15.62
C ARG A 111 3.64 -8.28 -15.44
N ILE A 112 2.83 -8.46 -16.46
CA ILE A 112 1.68 -9.36 -16.42
C ILE A 112 2.19 -10.79 -16.62
N ILE A 113 2.04 -11.62 -15.58
CA ILE A 113 2.41 -13.02 -15.58
C ILE A 113 1.21 -13.96 -15.68
N GLY A 114 0.01 -13.46 -15.43
CA GLY A 114 -1.20 -14.26 -15.50
C GLY A 114 -2.44 -13.43 -15.81
N VAL A 115 -3.39 -14.05 -16.49
CA VAL A 115 -4.67 -13.43 -16.83
C VAL A 115 -5.81 -14.40 -16.55
N CYS A 116 -6.92 -13.88 -16.02
CA CYS A 116 -8.18 -14.62 -16.00
C CYS A 116 -8.91 -14.40 -17.32
N GLU A 117 -9.70 -15.40 -17.74
CA GLU A 117 -10.55 -15.35 -18.93
C GLU A 117 -9.82 -14.86 -20.20
N PRO A 118 -8.69 -15.50 -20.60
CA PRO A 118 -7.84 -15.04 -21.70
C PRO A 118 -8.58 -14.85 -23.03
N ARG A 119 -9.74 -15.49 -23.20
CA ARG A 119 -10.62 -15.31 -24.36
C ARG A 119 -11.17 -13.89 -24.54
N TYR A 120 -11.16 -13.09 -23.45
CA TYR A 120 -11.62 -11.70 -23.45
C TYR A 120 -10.46 -10.67 -23.42
N MET A 121 -9.22 -11.13 -23.51
CA MET A 121 -8.03 -10.28 -23.49
C MET A 121 -7.60 -9.97 -24.92
N ASP A 122 -8.07 -8.85 -25.49
CA ASP A 122 -7.78 -8.48 -26.88
C ASP A 122 -6.41 -7.78 -27.06
N THR A 123 -5.70 -7.50 -25.97
CA THR A 123 -4.38 -6.87 -26.00
C THR A 123 -3.36 -7.75 -26.71
N PRO A 124 -2.72 -7.32 -27.83
CA PRO A 124 -1.84 -8.15 -28.63
C PRO A 124 -0.67 -8.74 -27.85
N SER A 125 -0.01 -7.92 -27.00
CA SER A 125 1.11 -8.35 -26.16
C SER A 125 0.74 -9.45 -25.16
N ILE A 126 -0.50 -9.44 -24.66
CA ILE A 126 -1.03 -10.48 -23.78
C ILE A 126 -1.27 -11.77 -24.57
N GLN A 127 -1.88 -11.68 -25.74
CA GLN A 127 -2.11 -12.84 -26.59
C GLN A 127 -0.81 -13.51 -27.05
N GLU A 128 0.21 -12.70 -27.36
CA GLU A 128 1.55 -13.21 -27.65
C GLU A 128 2.19 -13.86 -26.42
N GLY A 129 2.04 -13.24 -25.25
CA GLY A 129 2.54 -13.79 -23.99
C GLY A 129 1.92 -15.14 -23.62
N LEU A 130 0.60 -15.29 -23.82
CA LEU A 130 -0.13 -16.54 -23.64
C LEU A 130 0.38 -17.65 -24.60
N LYS A 131 0.51 -17.31 -25.88
CA LYS A 131 1.03 -18.26 -26.90
C LYS A 131 2.47 -18.69 -26.63
N ALA A 132 3.29 -17.77 -26.10
CA ALA A 132 4.69 -18.04 -25.74
C ALA A 132 4.85 -18.72 -24.38
N GLY A 133 3.78 -18.92 -23.61
CA GLY A 133 3.83 -19.47 -22.25
C GLY A 133 4.43 -18.52 -21.19
N ARG A 134 4.64 -17.24 -21.53
CA ARG A 134 5.10 -16.23 -20.59
C ARG A 134 3.98 -15.76 -19.65
N ILE A 135 2.77 -15.75 -20.13
CA ILE A 135 1.57 -15.39 -19.36
C ILE A 135 0.76 -16.67 -19.16
N ALA A 136 0.41 -16.95 -17.91
CA ALA A 136 -0.41 -18.12 -17.57
C ALA A 136 -1.90 -17.81 -17.66
N ASP A 137 -2.69 -18.82 -18.07
CA ASP A 137 -4.13 -18.81 -17.96
C ASP A 137 -4.53 -19.15 -16.51
N MET A 138 -5.10 -18.17 -15.79
CA MET A 138 -5.53 -18.33 -14.42
C MET A 138 -6.98 -18.84 -14.28
N GLY A 139 -7.63 -19.17 -15.39
CA GLY A 139 -9.02 -19.66 -15.40
C GLY A 139 -10.06 -18.55 -15.33
N GLU A 140 -11.20 -18.87 -14.74
CA GLU A 140 -12.32 -17.94 -14.64
C GLU A 140 -12.09 -16.90 -13.55
N ALA A 141 -12.46 -15.63 -13.78
CA ALA A 141 -12.25 -14.52 -12.83
C ALA A 141 -12.98 -14.70 -11.49
N THR A 142 -14.08 -15.48 -11.48
CA THR A 142 -14.86 -15.80 -10.27
C THR A 142 -14.28 -16.97 -9.47
N ALA A 143 -13.44 -17.80 -10.09
CA ALA A 143 -12.81 -18.97 -9.49
C ALA A 143 -11.39 -19.18 -10.08
N PRO A 144 -10.48 -18.24 -9.86
CA PRO A 144 -9.14 -18.32 -10.44
C PRO A 144 -8.32 -19.44 -9.82
N ASN A 145 -7.34 -19.93 -10.58
CA ASN A 145 -6.39 -20.91 -10.07
C ASN A 145 -5.40 -20.23 -9.09
N VAL A 146 -5.76 -20.27 -7.81
CA VAL A 146 -4.96 -19.61 -6.74
C VAL A 146 -3.60 -20.29 -6.56
N GLU A 147 -3.46 -21.57 -6.85
CA GLU A 147 -2.19 -22.29 -6.73
C GLU A 147 -1.14 -21.72 -7.69
N LEU A 148 -1.54 -21.38 -8.92
CA LEU A 148 -0.65 -20.73 -9.89
C LEU A 148 -0.30 -19.27 -9.54
N MET A 149 -0.99 -18.67 -8.56
CA MET A 149 -0.71 -17.29 -8.14
C MET A 149 0.36 -17.20 -7.04
N ILE A 150 0.60 -18.30 -6.33
CA ILE A 150 1.50 -18.35 -5.17
C ILE A 150 2.82 -19.08 -5.45
N ASP A 151 2.95 -19.75 -6.59
CA ASP A 151 4.19 -20.33 -7.09
C ASP A 151 5.05 -19.27 -7.78
#